data_910e6140faca30b083053e4da0e9b457
#
_entry.id   910e6140faca30b083053e4da0e9b457
#
_cell.length_a   1.000
_cell.length_b   1.000
_cell.length_c   1.000
_cell.angle_alpha   90.00
_cell.angle_beta   90.00
_cell.angle_gamma   90.00
#
_symmetry.space_group_name_H-M   'P 1'
#
loop_
_entity.id
_entity.type
_entity.pdbx_description
1 polymer ?
#
loop_
_entity_poly.entity_id
_entity_poly.type
_entity_poly.pdbx_seq_one_letter_code
_entity_poly.pdbx_strand_id
1 'polypeptide(L)'
;MVALFATISVAAQTKHELQLGRSIKAFDQYLVKTTFESQTRTKFFVNEALSADSIEKFSVVLSAQCSVVSVTVDGQEKEKRLIIRDFRRLTDRDTIDLLPTGTKIRCWFSDSGSIYTINDEPTPDSISQILIEAVKGEGGSRTGNVLDAKRPMAVGSTWKMNIPAFRKMLGREMSTRMKKLTGTVTFASIDSLSQQPTATVAARAEAPMFTLKFGDMPSSASLVADFKIVVPLDVRFPALSISTSTSQQITTLQGPARMELTISNNRTSQFLR
;
A
#
# COMPACT_ATOMS: atom_id res chain seq x y z
N MET A 1 -41.99 -36.60 27.20
CA MET A 1 -40.64 -36.24 26.73
C MET A 1 -40.84 -35.48 25.41
N VAL A 2 -40.88 -34.13 25.47
CA VAL A 2 -41.12 -33.28 24.30
C VAL A 2 -39.75 -32.81 23.81
N ALA A 3 -39.37 -33.25 22.61
CA ALA A 3 -38.14 -32.80 21.99
C ALA A 3 -38.36 -31.42 21.36
N LEU A 4 -37.73 -30.40 21.94
CA LEU A 4 -37.67 -29.05 21.40
C LEU A 4 -36.65 -29.03 20.25
N PHE A 5 -37.12 -29.03 18.99
CA PHE A 5 -36.29 -28.74 17.84
C PHE A 5 -36.07 -27.23 17.78
N ALA A 6 -34.88 -26.79 18.18
CA ALA A 6 -34.44 -25.43 17.94
C ALA A 6 -34.09 -25.32 16.44
N THR A 7 -34.98 -24.75 15.64
CA THR A 7 -34.70 -24.34 14.27
C THR A 7 -33.72 -23.17 14.30
N ILE A 8 -32.44 -23.44 14.04
CA ILE A 8 -31.45 -22.42 13.80
C ILE A 8 -31.76 -21.81 12.43
N SER A 9 -32.46 -20.67 12.45
CA SER A 9 -32.66 -19.86 11.24
C SER A 9 -31.31 -19.26 10.84
N VAL A 10 -30.63 -19.87 9.91
CA VAL A 10 -29.45 -19.27 9.27
C VAL A 10 -29.97 -18.13 8.40
N ALA A 11 -30.01 -16.92 8.94
CA ALA A 11 -30.30 -15.74 8.14
C ALA A 11 -29.31 -15.70 6.96
N ALA A 12 -29.82 -15.76 5.73
CA ALA A 12 -29.01 -15.65 4.54
C ALA A 12 -28.27 -14.30 4.55
N GLN A 13 -26.96 -14.35 4.75
CA GLN A 13 -26.15 -13.14 4.75
C GLN A 13 -26.21 -12.47 3.37
N THR A 14 -26.54 -11.18 3.37
CA THR A 14 -26.55 -10.37 2.14
C THR A 14 -25.17 -10.37 1.50
N LYS A 15 -25.11 -10.72 0.21
CA LYS A 15 -23.88 -10.70 -0.58
C LYS A 15 -23.76 -9.40 -1.36
N HIS A 16 -22.55 -8.86 -1.42
CA HIS A 16 -22.24 -7.60 -2.09
C HIS A 16 -21.18 -7.82 -3.17
N GLU A 17 -21.33 -7.14 -4.28
CA GLU A 17 -20.25 -6.98 -5.25
C GLU A 17 -19.21 -6.01 -4.68
N LEU A 18 -17.95 -6.48 -4.63
CA LEU A 18 -16.82 -5.67 -4.20
C LEU A 18 -15.94 -5.40 -5.41
N GLN A 19 -15.81 -4.13 -5.77
CA GLN A 19 -14.96 -3.70 -6.87
C GLN A 19 -13.85 -2.79 -6.32
N LEU A 20 -12.71 -3.39 -5.98
CA LEU A 20 -11.58 -2.71 -5.34
C LEU A 20 -10.68 -1.98 -6.34
N GLY A 21 -10.68 -2.43 -7.58
CA GLY A 21 -9.91 -1.87 -8.70
C GLY A 21 -10.68 -0.88 -9.54
N ARG A 22 -11.32 0.11 -8.93
CA ARG A 22 -12.16 1.07 -9.65
C ARG A 22 -11.36 1.97 -10.57
N SER A 23 -11.95 2.20 -11.76
CA SER A 23 -11.40 3.14 -12.71
C SER A 23 -11.50 4.58 -12.19
N ILE A 24 -10.41 5.30 -12.28
CA ILE A 24 -10.36 6.75 -12.16
C ILE A 24 -10.52 7.32 -13.56
N LYS A 25 -11.19 8.47 -13.69
CA LYS A 25 -11.43 9.12 -14.97
C LYS A 25 -10.48 10.31 -15.13
N ALA A 26 -10.14 10.62 -16.38
CA ALA A 26 -9.50 11.89 -16.69
C ALA A 26 -10.39 13.05 -16.20
N PHE A 27 -9.75 14.10 -15.70
CA PHE A 27 -10.36 15.29 -15.09
C PHE A 27 -11.02 15.08 -13.72
N ASP A 28 -10.96 13.86 -13.14
CA ASP A 28 -11.34 13.68 -11.73
C ASP A 28 -10.48 14.57 -10.83
N GLN A 29 -11.13 15.19 -9.84
CA GLN A 29 -10.49 16.03 -8.83
C GLN A 29 -10.82 15.53 -7.44
N TYR A 30 -9.83 15.50 -6.57
CA TYR A 30 -9.98 15.09 -5.18
C TYR A 30 -8.87 15.67 -4.30
N LEU A 31 -9.11 15.75 -3.01
CA LEU A 31 -8.08 16.02 -2.02
C LEU A 31 -7.46 14.69 -1.58
N VAL A 32 -6.15 14.56 -1.71
CA VAL A 32 -5.41 13.42 -1.16
C VAL A 32 -4.72 13.83 0.12
N LYS A 33 -4.84 12.98 1.15
CA LYS A 33 -4.04 13.05 2.37
C LYS A 33 -3.31 11.73 2.51
N THR A 34 -1.98 11.78 2.55
CA THR A 34 -1.13 10.58 2.72
C THR A 34 -0.24 10.77 3.93
N THR A 35 -0.21 9.78 4.79
CA THR A 35 0.81 9.62 5.84
C THR A 35 1.61 8.38 5.49
N PHE A 36 2.93 8.52 5.46
CA PHE A 36 3.88 7.44 5.31
C PHE A 36 4.81 7.42 6.49
N GLU A 37 4.98 6.28 7.14
CA GLU A 37 5.88 6.08 8.28
C GLU A 37 6.85 4.97 7.93
N SER A 38 8.13 5.20 8.20
CA SER A 38 9.19 4.23 8.02
C SER A 38 9.96 4.06 9.31
N GLN A 39 10.19 2.82 9.69
CA GLN A 39 11.10 2.45 10.77
C GLN A 39 12.07 1.40 10.26
N THR A 40 13.35 1.67 10.41
CA THR A 40 14.43 0.72 10.11
C THR A 40 15.19 0.43 11.40
N ARG A 41 15.24 -0.84 11.79
CA ARG A 41 16.09 -1.31 12.88
C ARG A 41 17.20 -2.15 12.33
N THR A 42 18.44 -1.80 12.67
CA THR A 42 19.66 -2.53 12.28
C THR A 42 20.35 -3.05 13.50
N LYS A 43 20.56 -4.37 13.54
CA LYS A 43 21.34 -5.05 14.58
C LYS A 43 22.58 -5.67 13.96
N PHE A 44 23.73 -5.45 14.58
CA PHE A 44 24.98 -6.08 14.23
C PHE A 44 25.44 -7.03 15.34
N PHE A 45 25.85 -8.21 14.95
CA PHE A 45 26.40 -9.23 15.83
C PHE A 45 27.80 -9.60 15.34
N VAL A 46 28.70 -9.83 16.29
CA VAL A 46 30.04 -10.37 16.04
C VAL A 46 30.25 -11.54 16.97
N ASN A 47 30.57 -12.73 16.45
CA ASN A 47 30.62 -13.96 17.21
C ASN A 47 29.37 -14.21 18.07
N GLU A 48 28.18 -13.99 17.47
CA GLU A 48 26.85 -14.08 18.08
C GLU A 48 26.57 -13.08 19.24
N ALA A 49 27.50 -12.21 19.59
CA ALA A 49 27.30 -11.15 20.56
C ALA A 49 26.77 -9.89 19.86
N LEU A 50 25.72 -9.26 20.42
CA LEU A 50 25.18 -8.00 19.91
C LEU A 50 26.22 -6.89 20.06
N SER A 51 26.69 -6.33 18.94
CA SER A 51 27.70 -5.27 18.87
C SER A 51 27.07 -3.89 18.72
N ALA A 52 25.98 -3.78 17.95
CA ALA A 52 25.25 -2.53 17.77
C ALA A 52 23.77 -2.78 17.52
N ASP A 53 22.91 -1.85 17.97
CA ASP A 53 21.47 -1.82 17.71
C ASP A 53 21.07 -0.37 17.46
N SER A 54 20.59 -0.07 16.27
CA SER A 54 20.16 1.26 15.87
C SER A 54 18.74 1.25 15.33
N ILE A 55 18.00 2.31 15.59
CA ILE A 55 16.64 2.50 15.09
C ILE A 55 16.57 3.87 14.43
N GLU A 56 16.19 3.89 13.17
CA GLU A 56 15.88 5.11 12.43
C GLU A 56 14.38 5.16 12.16
N LYS A 57 13.77 6.31 12.43
CA LYS A 57 12.35 6.56 12.18
C LYS A 57 12.16 7.89 11.48
N PHE A 58 11.23 7.91 10.56
CA PHE A 58 10.69 9.15 10.02
C PHE A 58 9.26 8.94 9.55
N SER A 59 8.51 10.02 9.47
CA SER A 59 7.22 10.04 8.81
C SER A 59 7.14 11.19 7.81
N VAL A 60 6.28 11.01 6.82
CA VAL A 60 5.98 12.00 5.79
C VAL A 60 4.49 12.23 5.78
N VAL A 61 4.09 13.49 5.82
CA VAL A 61 2.69 13.92 5.68
C VAL A 61 2.57 14.69 4.39
N LEU A 62 1.65 14.28 3.53
CA LEU A 62 1.31 14.95 2.29
C LEU A 62 -0.19 15.27 2.29
N SER A 63 -0.54 16.52 2.04
CA SER A 63 -1.90 16.95 1.69
C SER A 63 -1.84 17.75 0.41
N ALA A 64 -2.61 17.35 -0.61
CA ALA A 64 -2.58 18.01 -1.91
C ALA A 64 -3.95 17.94 -2.60
N GLN A 65 -4.29 18.98 -3.34
CA GLN A 65 -5.36 18.92 -4.32
C GLN A 65 -4.85 18.18 -5.56
N CYS A 66 -5.54 17.15 -5.95
CA CYS A 66 -5.18 16.28 -7.06
C CYS A 66 -6.12 16.52 -8.24
N SER A 67 -5.56 16.55 -9.45
CA SER A 67 -6.30 16.55 -10.72
C SER A 67 -5.72 15.48 -11.62
N VAL A 68 -6.54 14.52 -12.03
CA VAL A 68 -6.14 13.46 -12.96
C VAL A 68 -6.10 14.06 -14.37
N VAL A 69 -4.96 13.96 -15.04
CA VAL A 69 -4.79 14.51 -16.40
C VAL A 69 -5.12 13.45 -17.44
N SER A 70 -4.59 12.25 -17.26
CA SER A 70 -4.81 11.14 -18.18
C SER A 70 -4.81 9.80 -17.43
N VAL A 71 -5.53 8.85 -18.01
CA VAL A 71 -5.64 7.48 -17.53
C VAL A 71 -5.27 6.49 -18.64
N THR A 72 -4.90 5.27 -18.26
CA THR A 72 -4.74 4.16 -19.20
C THR A 72 -6.09 3.62 -19.65
N VAL A 73 -6.12 2.73 -20.64
CA VAL A 73 -7.34 2.10 -21.14
C VAL A 73 -8.08 1.34 -20.04
N ASP A 74 -7.35 0.78 -19.07
CA ASP A 74 -7.88 0.05 -17.91
C ASP A 74 -8.14 0.95 -16.70
N GLY A 75 -8.14 2.29 -16.86
CA GLY A 75 -8.55 3.26 -15.86
C GLY A 75 -7.54 3.49 -14.73
N GLN A 76 -6.25 3.22 -14.96
CA GLN A 76 -5.18 3.61 -14.04
C GLN A 76 -4.74 5.04 -14.32
N GLU A 77 -4.37 5.78 -13.28
CA GLU A 77 -3.71 7.08 -13.47
C GLU A 77 -2.42 6.91 -14.27
N LYS A 78 -2.33 7.59 -15.40
CA LYS A 78 -1.11 7.73 -16.20
C LYS A 78 -0.39 9.02 -15.88
N GLU A 79 -1.17 10.08 -15.68
CA GLU A 79 -0.67 11.40 -15.35
C GLU A 79 -1.63 12.09 -14.39
N LYS A 80 -1.08 12.74 -13.35
CA LYS A 80 -1.82 13.65 -12.47
C LYS A 80 -1.01 14.87 -12.09
N ARG A 81 -1.74 15.92 -11.68
CA ARG A 81 -1.17 17.14 -11.11
C ARG A 81 -1.59 17.25 -9.66
N LEU A 82 -0.65 17.67 -8.83
CA LEU A 82 -0.88 17.98 -7.43
C LEU A 82 -0.61 19.46 -7.18
N ILE A 83 -1.45 20.10 -6.37
CA ILE A 83 -1.16 21.39 -5.75
C ILE A 83 -0.98 21.14 -4.27
N ILE A 84 0.22 21.33 -3.78
CA ILE A 84 0.58 21.03 -2.39
C ILE A 84 -0.14 22.00 -1.44
N ARG A 85 -0.75 21.44 -0.40
CA ARG A 85 -1.30 22.15 0.76
C ARG A 85 -0.39 21.98 1.96
N ASP A 86 0.20 20.80 2.13
CA ASP A 86 1.11 20.47 3.21
C ASP A 86 2.00 19.32 2.74
N PHE A 87 3.34 19.47 2.87
CA PHE A 87 4.27 18.37 2.56
C PHE A 87 5.48 18.46 3.48
N ARG A 88 5.50 17.61 4.50
CA ARG A 88 6.47 17.65 5.58
C ARG A 88 7.07 16.29 5.86
N ARG A 89 8.33 16.31 6.29
CA ARG A 89 9.00 15.17 6.92
C ARG A 89 9.11 15.43 8.41
N LEU A 90 8.71 14.46 9.21
CA LEU A 90 8.82 14.48 10.65
C LEU A 90 9.84 13.42 11.09
N THR A 91 10.73 13.80 11.98
CA THR A 91 11.67 12.92 12.67
C THR A 91 11.47 13.10 14.17
N ASP A 92 12.13 12.29 15.00
CA ASP A 92 12.04 12.43 16.46
C ASP A 92 12.55 13.80 16.98
N ARG A 93 13.28 14.57 16.14
CA ARG A 93 13.92 15.82 16.52
C ARG A 93 13.35 17.03 15.81
N ASP A 94 12.93 16.87 14.54
CA ASP A 94 12.60 18.00 13.67
C ASP A 94 11.39 17.73 12.78
N THR A 95 10.72 18.84 12.42
CA THR A 95 9.74 18.90 11.33
C THR A 95 10.31 19.75 10.21
N ILE A 96 10.43 19.18 9.03
CA ILE A 96 11.03 19.84 7.86
C ILE A 96 9.96 19.97 6.78
N ASP A 97 9.66 21.19 6.36
CA ASP A 97 8.84 21.43 5.18
C ASP A 97 9.62 21.03 3.93
N LEU A 98 9.09 20.07 3.19
CA LEU A 98 9.73 19.55 1.98
C LEU A 98 9.46 20.43 0.77
N LEU A 99 8.24 20.95 0.64
CA LEU A 99 7.84 21.88 -0.40
C LEU A 99 6.82 22.89 0.15
N PRO A 100 6.88 24.17 -0.30
CA PRO A 100 5.93 25.20 0.08
C PRO A 100 4.50 24.87 -0.37
N THR A 101 3.52 25.38 0.37
CA THR A 101 2.12 25.40 -0.04
C THR A 101 1.96 26.10 -1.40
N GLY A 102 1.12 25.57 -2.26
CA GLY A 102 0.90 26.07 -3.63
C GLY A 102 1.88 25.53 -4.67
N THR A 103 2.93 24.80 -4.27
CA THR A 103 3.85 24.13 -5.20
C THR A 103 3.06 23.15 -6.10
N LYS A 104 3.34 23.21 -7.39
CA LYS A 104 2.72 22.34 -8.39
C LYS A 104 3.64 21.17 -8.68
N ILE A 105 3.12 19.94 -8.54
CA ILE A 105 3.84 18.71 -8.91
C ILE A 105 3.08 18.06 -10.05
N ARG A 106 3.80 17.66 -11.08
CA ARG A 106 3.29 16.84 -12.16
C ARG A 106 3.88 15.44 -12.04
N CYS A 107 3.03 14.43 -12.06
CA CYS A 107 3.39 13.04 -11.82
C CYS A 107 3.02 12.20 -13.03
N TRP A 108 3.96 11.40 -13.54
CA TRP A 108 3.70 10.39 -14.56
C TRP A 108 3.99 9.02 -13.99
N PHE A 109 3.12 8.07 -14.29
CA PHE A 109 3.21 6.70 -13.82
C PHE A 109 3.32 5.76 -15.02
N SER A 110 4.30 4.86 -14.97
CA SER A 110 4.54 3.83 -15.97
C SER A 110 4.90 2.50 -15.32
N ASP A 111 5.03 1.46 -16.11
CA ASP A 111 5.49 0.15 -15.61
C ASP A 111 6.97 0.18 -15.20
N SER A 112 7.75 1.12 -15.72
CA SER A 112 9.16 1.31 -15.38
C SER A 112 9.39 2.21 -14.16
N GLY A 113 8.35 2.88 -13.65
CA GLY A 113 8.44 3.76 -12.49
C GLY A 113 7.62 5.03 -12.61
N SER A 114 7.87 5.94 -11.68
CA SER A 114 7.21 7.24 -11.59
C SER A 114 8.20 8.36 -11.85
N ILE A 115 7.76 9.39 -12.56
CA ILE A 115 8.56 10.60 -12.84
C ILE A 115 7.79 11.79 -12.26
N TYR A 116 8.52 12.70 -11.64
CA TYR A 116 7.96 13.91 -11.02
C TYR A 116 8.67 15.15 -11.53
N THR A 117 7.91 16.24 -11.73
CA THR A 117 8.46 17.58 -11.89
C THR A 117 7.82 18.52 -10.87
N ILE A 118 8.56 19.52 -10.42
CA ILE A 118 8.13 20.56 -9.48
C ILE A 118 8.13 21.89 -10.23
N ASN A 119 6.95 22.52 -10.36
CA ASN A 119 6.78 23.76 -11.12
C ASN A 119 7.36 23.69 -12.54
N ASP A 120 7.17 22.52 -13.18
CA ASP A 120 7.65 22.15 -14.51
C ASP A 120 9.19 21.94 -14.62
N GLU A 121 9.93 22.02 -13.51
CA GLU A 121 11.35 21.73 -13.41
C GLU A 121 11.63 20.31 -12.90
N PRO A 122 12.76 19.68 -13.25
CA PRO A 122 13.15 18.38 -12.73
C PRO A 122 13.17 18.35 -11.19
N THR A 123 12.63 17.29 -10.61
CA THR A 123 12.62 17.12 -9.15
C THR A 123 14.02 16.73 -8.64
N PRO A 124 14.56 17.38 -7.59
CA PRO A 124 15.76 16.92 -6.93
C PRO A 124 15.63 15.49 -6.40
N ASP A 125 16.70 14.69 -6.48
CA ASP A 125 16.69 13.27 -6.12
C ASP A 125 16.19 13.03 -4.70
N SER A 126 16.59 13.86 -3.73
CA SER A 126 16.16 13.76 -2.34
C SER A 126 14.64 13.89 -2.16
N ILE A 127 14.00 14.77 -2.92
CA ILE A 127 12.54 14.95 -2.92
C ILE A 127 11.87 13.85 -3.74
N SER A 128 12.46 13.46 -4.87
CA SER A 128 11.94 12.40 -5.74
C SER A 128 11.77 11.08 -4.98
N GLN A 129 12.75 10.68 -4.18
CA GLN A 129 12.68 9.47 -3.34
C GLN A 129 11.50 9.53 -2.35
N ILE A 130 11.26 10.68 -1.73
CA ILE A 130 10.15 10.85 -0.81
C ILE A 130 8.80 10.84 -1.56
N LEU A 131 8.74 11.46 -2.75
CA LEU A 131 7.53 11.46 -3.58
C LEU A 131 7.16 10.05 -4.06
N ILE A 132 8.13 9.19 -4.38
CA ILE A 132 7.89 7.78 -4.75
C ILE A 132 7.12 7.05 -3.64
N GLU A 133 7.40 7.35 -2.38
CA GLU A 133 6.71 6.74 -1.25
C GLU A 133 5.37 7.44 -0.91
N ALA A 134 5.32 8.76 -0.99
CA ALA A 134 4.14 9.55 -0.62
C ALA A 134 3.08 9.59 -1.73
N VAL A 135 3.48 9.60 -3.01
CA VAL A 135 2.59 9.76 -4.17
C VAL A 135 2.66 8.52 -5.05
N LYS A 136 1.62 7.72 -5.05
CA LYS A 136 1.48 6.54 -5.92
C LYS A 136 0.36 6.77 -6.93
N GLY A 137 0.46 6.14 -8.08
CA GLY A 137 -0.65 6.07 -9.03
C GLY A 137 -1.79 5.26 -8.44
N GLU A 138 -2.99 5.79 -8.54
CA GLU A 138 -4.20 5.21 -7.99
C GLU A 138 -5.10 4.65 -9.12
N GLY A 139 -6.10 3.90 -8.73
CA GLY A 139 -7.11 3.38 -9.66
C GLY A 139 -6.68 2.17 -10.47
N GLY A 140 -7.52 1.85 -11.43
CA GLY A 140 -7.33 0.81 -12.40
C GLY A 140 -7.46 -0.61 -11.90
N SER A 141 -7.16 -1.53 -12.79
CA SER A 141 -7.32 -2.96 -12.56
C SER A 141 -6.22 -3.58 -11.68
N ARG A 142 -5.13 -2.85 -11.36
CA ARG A 142 -4.01 -3.46 -10.61
C ARG A 142 -4.45 -3.98 -9.26
N THR A 143 -5.04 -3.12 -8.42
CA THR A 143 -5.55 -3.52 -7.10
C THR A 143 -6.69 -4.53 -7.24
N GLY A 144 -7.63 -4.30 -8.16
CA GLY A 144 -8.72 -5.21 -8.44
C GLY A 144 -8.23 -6.57 -8.93
N ASN A 145 -7.28 -6.62 -9.86
CA ASN A 145 -6.71 -7.88 -10.32
C ASN A 145 -6.06 -8.70 -9.21
N VAL A 146 -5.56 -8.03 -8.15
CA VAL A 146 -4.93 -8.69 -7.00
C VAL A 146 -5.95 -9.11 -5.95
N LEU A 147 -6.91 -8.25 -5.63
CA LEU A 147 -7.74 -8.36 -4.43
C LEU A 147 -9.21 -8.67 -4.70
N ASP A 148 -9.75 -8.37 -5.90
CA ASP A 148 -11.18 -8.54 -6.17
C ASP A 148 -11.64 -9.99 -6.06
N ALA A 149 -12.80 -10.17 -5.42
CA ALA A 149 -13.54 -11.41 -5.50
C ALA A 149 -14.23 -11.49 -6.86
N LYS A 150 -14.13 -12.64 -7.52
CA LYS A 150 -14.80 -12.89 -8.82
C LYS A 150 -16.32 -13.15 -8.69
N ARG A 151 -16.88 -12.97 -7.50
CA ARG A 151 -18.29 -13.23 -7.17
C ARG A 151 -18.72 -12.36 -5.99
N PRO A 152 -20.03 -12.12 -5.81
CA PRO A 152 -20.54 -11.42 -4.64
C PRO A 152 -20.17 -12.15 -3.35
N MET A 153 -19.72 -11.40 -2.34
CA MET A 153 -19.23 -11.90 -1.05
C MET A 153 -20.07 -11.36 0.10
N ALA A 154 -20.24 -12.15 1.15
CA ALA A 154 -20.82 -11.71 2.41
C ALA A 154 -19.73 -11.20 3.36
N VAL A 155 -20.11 -10.36 4.35
CA VAL A 155 -19.20 -9.96 5.43
C VAL A 155 -18.65 -11.20 6.14
N GLY A 156 -17.37 -11.20 6.49
CA GLY A 156 -16.65 -12.33 7.07
C GLY A 156 -16.12 -13.35 6.04
N SER A 157 -16.53 -13.25 4.78
CA SER A 157 -16.00 -14.14 3.74
C SER A 157 -14.52 -13.87 3.47
N THR A 158 -13.79 -14.96 3.19
CA THR A 158 -12.38 -14.91 2.81
C THR A 158 -12.15 -15.56 1.44
N TRP A 159 -11.15 -15.08 0.70
CA TRP A 159 -10.71 -15.67 -0.56
C TRP A 159 -9.22 -15.52 -0.76
N LYS A 160 -8.68 -16.29 -1.69
CA LYS A 160 -7.25 -16.22 -2.03
C LYS A 160 -6.95 -14.97 -2.86
N MET A 161 -5.88 -14.28 -2.51
CA MET A 161 -5.30 -13.22 -3.32
C MET A 161 -4.79 -13.79 -4.66
N ASN A 162 -4.92 -13.02 -5.72
CA ASN A 162 -4.32 -13.36 -7.00
C ASN A 162 -2.80 -13.15 -6.96
N ILE A 163 -2.06 -14.18 -6.57
CA ILE A 163 -0.61 -14.13 -6.40
C ILE A 163 0.15 -13.78 -7.69
N PRO A 164 -0.19 -14.30 -8.89
CA PRO A 164 0.42 -13.86 -10.13
C PRO A 164 0.30 -12.35 -10.37
N ALA A 165 -0.88 -11.77 -10.15
CA ALA A 165 -1.09 -10.32 -10.28
C ALA A 165 -0.32 -9.54 -9.20
N PHE A 166 -0.28 -10.02 -7.96
CA PHE A 166 0.49 -9.40 -6.87
C PHE A 166 1.99 -9.42 -7.16
N ARG A 167 2.54 -10.53 -7.65
CA ARG A 167 3.93 -10.62 -8.09
C ARG A 167 4.27 -9.60 -9.16
N LYS A 168 3.39 -9.42 -10.15
CA LYS A 168 3.57 -8.39 -11.19
C LYS A 168 3.62 -6.98 -10.59
N MET A 169 2.84 -6.73 -9.53
CA MET A 169 2.83 -5.45 -8.82
C MET A 169 4.12 -5.21 -8.01
N LEU A 170 4.74 -6.26 -7.45
CA LEU A 170 6.02 -6.18 -6.72
C LEU A 170 7.24 -5.93 -7.63
N GLY A 171 7.07 -6.04 -8.94
CA GLY A 171 8.16 -5.92 -9.90
C GLY A 171 8.92 -7.24 -10.16
N ARG A 172 9.60 -7.28 -11.29
CA ARG A 172 10.20 -8.54 -11.81
C ARG A 172 11.26 -9.12 -10.88
N GLU A 173 12.12 -8.27 -10.33
CA GLU A 173 13.24 -8.71 -9.50
C GLU A 173 12.77 -9.36 -8.18
N MET A 174 11.83 -8.74 -7.48
CA MET A 174 11.26 -9.29 -6.24
C MET A 174 10.41 -10.52 -6.51
N SER A 175 9.61 -10.51 -7.59
CA SER A 175 8.67 -11.58 -7.90
C SER A 175 9.33 -12.94 -8.17
N THR A 176 10.51 -12.96 -8.81
CA THR A 176 11.25 -14.18 -9.11
C THR A 176 11.84 -14.85 -7.87
N ARG A 177 12.10 -14.10 -6.82
CA ARG A 177 12.73 -14.56 -5.57
C ARG A 177 11.72 -15.11 -4.56
N MET A 178 10.48 -14.62 -4.57
CA MET A 178 9.43 -15.01 -3.60
C MET A 178 8.64 -16.25 -4.05
N LYS A 179 9.27 -17.41 -4.10
CA LYS A 179 8.63 -18.66 -4.59
C LYS A 179 7.41 -19.08 -3.75
N LYS A 180 7.44 -18.87 -2.43
CA LYS A 180 6.39 -19.30 -1.49
C LYS A 180 5.47 -18.14 -1.06
N LEU A 181 5.24 -17.17 -1.95
CA LEU A 181 4.31 -16.07 -1.67
C LEU A 181 2.88 -16.59 -1.60
N THR A 182 2.17 -16.26 -0.51
CA THR A 182 0.76 -16.55 -0.29
C THR A 182 0.00 -15.28 0.05
N GLY A 183 -1.31 -15.30 -0.08
CA GLY A 183 -2.13 -14.14 0.31
C GLY A 183 -3.61 -14.49 0.45
N THR A 184 -4.24 -13.82 1.39
CA THR A 184 -5.67 -13.96 1.73
C THR A 184 -6.32 -12.59 1.77
N VAL A 185 -7.54 -12.50 1.31
CA VAL A 185 -8.38 -11.31 1.35
C VAL A 185 -9.63 -11.61 2.18
N THR A 186 -10.07 -10.67 3.00
CA THR A 186 -11.24 -10.80 3.87
C THR A 186 -12.16 -9.61 3.69
N PHE A 187 -13.44 -9.84 3.50
CA PHE A 187 -14.47 -8.81 3.61
C PHE A 187 -14.78 -8.57 5.09
N ALA A 188 -14.16 -7.56 5.68
CA ALA A 188 -14.15 -7.39 7.12
C ALA A 188 -15.48 -6.83 7.68
N SER A 189 -16.02 -5.77 7.06
CA SER A 189 -17.21 -5.10 7.57
C SER A 189 -17.90 -4.21 6.54
N ILE A 190 -19.14 -3.84 6.83
CA ILE A 190 -19.88 -2.76 6.18
C ILE A 190 -20.16 -1.69 7.24
N ASP A 191 -19.90 -0.43 6.90
CA ASP A 191 -20.42 0.73 7.61
C ASP A 191 -21.61 1.28 6.83
N SER A 192 -22.81 1.09 7.38
CA SER A 192 -24.07 1.55 6.81
C SER A 192 -24.60 2.83 7.47
N LEU A 193 -23.92 3.35 8.49
CA LEU A 193 -24.35 4.54 9.24
C LEU A 193 -23.93 5.84 8.54
N SER A 194 -22.97 5.79 7.63
CA SER A 194 -22.59 6.93 6.81
C SER A 194 -23.64 7.22 5.74
N GLN A 195 -23.73 8.48 5.27
CA GLN A 195 -24.59 8.85 4.13
C GLN A 195 -24.30 8.01 2.87
N GLN A 196 -23.09 7.50 2.77
CA GLN A 196 -22.66 6.58 1.72
C GLN A 196 -22.12 5.29 2.37
N PRO A 197 -22.88 4.19 2.32
CA PRO A 197 -22.43 2.91 2.86
C PRO A 197 -21.08 2.47 2.29
N THR A 198 -20.18 2.02 3.16
CA THR A 198 -18.84 1.60 2.77
C THR A 198 -18.54 0.18 3.18
N ALA A 199 -17.71 -0.50 2.40
CA ALA A 199 -17.15 -1.80 2.71
C ALA A 199 -15.68 -1.65 3.10
N THR A 200 -15.27 -2.37 4.15
CA THR A 200 -13.87 -2.54 4.52
C THR A 200 -13.39 -3.91 4.07
N VAL A 201 -12.33 -3.93 3.29
CA VAL A 201 -11.65 -5.14 2.86
C VAL A 201 -10.23 -5.12 3.42
N ALA A 202 -9.85 -6.22 4.08
CA ALA A 202 -8.51 -6.47 4.58
C ALA A 202 -7.84 -7.54 3.74
N ALA A 203 -6.54 -7.42 3.50
CA ALA A 203 -5.78 -8.46 2.83
C ALA A 203 -4.40 -8.59 3.46
N ARG A 204 -3.87 -9.81 3.45
CA ARG A 204 -2.54 -10.12 3.97
C ARG A 204 -1.79 -10.99 2.98
N ALA A 205 -0.57 -10.60 2.65
CA ALA A 205 0.36 -11.36 1.83
C ALA A 205 1.63 -11.68 2.61
N GLU A 206 2.16 -12.88 2.45
CA GLU A 206 3.33 -13.36 3.18
C GLU A 206 4.28 -14.10 2.24
N ALA A 207 5.57 -13.76 2.32
CA ALA A 207 6.67 -14.52 1.76
C ALA A 207 7.61 -14.90 2.91
N PRO A 208 7.51 -16.14 3.46
CA PRO A 208 8.16 -16.51 4.71
C PRO A 208 9.68 -16.53 4.62
N MET A 209 10.23 -16.91 3.49
CA MET A 209 11.69 -16.89 3.28
C MET A 209 12.00 -16.84 1.79
N PHE A 210 12.92 -15.96 1.40
CA PHE A 210 13.48 -15.89 0.05
C PHE A 210 14.89 -15.32 0.11
N THR A 211 15.68 -15.56 -0.94
CA THR A 211 17.04 -15.05 -1.04
C THR A 211 17.04 -13.77 -1.85
N LEU A 212 17.73 -12.75 -1.39
CA LEU A 212 18.00 -11.51 -2.13
C LEU A 212 19.49 -11.17 -2.02
N LYS A 213 19.94 -10.18 -2.78
CA LYS A 213 21.26 -9.57 -2.59
C LYS A 213 21.06 -8.25 -1.84
N PHE A 214 21.82 -8.06 -0.78
CA PHE A 214 21.92 -6.79 -0.07
C PHE A 214 23.32 -6.23 -0.36
N GLY A 215 23.42 -5.24 -1.24
CA GLY A 215 24.66 -4.96 -1.93
C GLY A 215 25.08 -6.20 -2.74
N ASP A 216 26.33 -6.64 -2.59
CA ASP A 216 26.85 -7.85 -3.24
C ASP A 216 26.68 -9.13 -2.38
N MET A 217 26.15 -9.02 -1.16
CA MET A 217 26.04 -10.13 -0.22
C MET A 217 24.73 -10.90 -0.37
N PRO A 218 24.78 -12.24 -0.47
CA PRO A 218 23.58 -13.05 -0.40
C PRO A 218 22.93 -12.93 0.95
N SER A 219 21.64 -12.65 0.98
CA SER A 219 20.89 -12.41 2.22
C SER A 219 19.61 -13.23 2.22
N SER A 220 19.18 -13.64 3.40
CA SER A 220 17.88 -14.26 3.63
C SER A 220 16.88 -13.17 4.00
N ALA A 221 15.67 -13.22 3.46
CA ALA A 221 14.64 -12.24 3.75
C ALA A 221 13.27 -12.88 3.90
N SER A 222 12.39 -12.21 4.65
CA SER A 222 10.95 -12.46 4.71
C SER A 222 10.17 -11.17 4.49
N LEU A 223 8.92 -11.28 4.03
CA LEU A 223 8.04 -10.15 3.82
C LEU A 223 6.64 -10.48 4.32
N VAL A 224 6.05 -9.54 5.05
CA VAL A 224 4.62 -9.50 5.35
C VAL A 224 4.08 -8.17 4.84
N ALA A 225 2.95 -8.20 4.15
CA ALA A 225 2.25 -7.01 3.68
C ALA A 225 0.76 -7.12 4.04
N ASP A 226 0.27 -6.18 4.81
CA ASP A 226 -1.12 -6.03 5.19
C ASP A 226 -1.74 -4.85 4.44
N PHE A 227 -2.97 -5.03 3.96
CA PHE A 227 -3.73 -4.02 3.24
C PHE A 227 -5.09 -3.84 3.92
N LYS A 228 -5.54 -2.60 4.01
CA LYS A 228 -6.90 -2.25 4.39
C LYS A 228 -7.42 -1.24 3.38
N ILE A 229 -8.53 -1.57 2.74
CA ILE A 229 -9.16 -0.72 1.73
C ILE A 229 -10.58 -0.44 2.17
N VAL A 230 -10.97 0.83 2.19
CA VAL A 230 -12.34 1.27 2.41
C VAL A 230 -12.89 1.77 1.09
N VAL A 231 -13.95 1.14 0.63
CA VAL A 231 -14.61 1.47 -0.65
C VAL A 231 -16.09 1.72 -0.42
N PRO A 232 -16.72 2.67 -1.11
CA PRO A 232 -18.16 2.79 -1.13
C PRO A 232 -18.79 1.53 -1.72
N LEU A 233 -19.96 1.11 -1.22
CA LEU A 233 -20.72 0.02 -1.83
C LEU A 233 -21.23 0.41 -3.23
N ASP A 234 -21.45 1.69 -3.48
CA ASP A 234 -21.72 2.17 -4.83
C ASP A 234 -20.46 2.10 -5.68
N VAL A 235 -20.45 1.16 -6.61
CA VAL A 235 -19.32 0.85 -7.49
C VAL A 235 -18.91 2.01 -8.43
N ARG A 236 -19.69 3.08 -8.53
CA ARG A 236 -19.35 4.27 -9.32
C ARG A 236 -18.29 5.15 -8.67
N PHE A 237 -18.05 4.98 -7.36
CA PHE A 237 -17.10 5.81 -6.62
C PHE A 237 -15.78 5.05 -6.37
N PRO A 238 -14.63 5.74 -6.42
CA PRO A 238 -13.33 5.16 -6.11
C PRO A 238 -13.18 4.85 -4.61
N ALA A 239 -12.10 4.19 -4.25
CA ALA A 239 -11.73 3.95 -2.85
C ALA A 239 -11.69 5.27 -2.06
N LEU A 240 -12.12 5.24 -0.80
CA LEU A 240 -12.05 6.37 0.12
C LEU A 240 -10.75 6.38 0.91
N SER A 241 -10.21 5.20 1.23
CA SER A 241 -8.88 5.09 1.83
C SER A 241 -8.21 3.77 1.48
N ILE A 242 -6.88 3.83 1.40
CA ILE A 242 -6.02 2.66 1.22
C ILE A 242 -4.92 2.76 2.27
N SER A 243 -4.83 1.76 3.14
CA SER A 243 -3.73 1.60 4.09
C SER A 243 -2.93 0.36 3.74
N THR A 244 -1.61 0.50 3.77
CA THR A 244 -0.66 -0.59 3.58
C THR A 244 0.33 -0.60 4.71
N SER A 245 0.57 -1.76 5.30
CA SER A 245 1.65 -1.99 6.26
C SER A 245 2.54 -3.09 5.69
N THR A 246 3.84 -2.84 5.63
CA THR A 246 4.81 -3.85 5.21
C THR A 246 5.88 -4.02 6.28
N SER A 247 6.24 -5.27 6.54
CA SER A 247 7.37 -5.62 7.42
C SER A 247 8.28 -6.57 6.66
N GLN A 248 9.53 -6.19 6.52
CA GLN A 248 10.56 -6.98 5.88
C GLN A 248 11.70 -7.22 6.86
N GLN A 249 12.10 -8.47 6.99
CA GLN A 249 13.29 -8.85 7.75
C GLN A 249 14.35 -9.36 6.77
N ILE A 250 15.58 -8.91 6.94
CA ILE A 250 16.73 -9.28 6.11
C ILE A 250 17.84 -9.71 7.06
N THR A 251 18.43 -10.87 6.81
CA THR A 251 19.60 -11.36 7.54
C THR A 251 20.73 -11.60 6.56
N THR A 252 21.86 -10.97 6.81
CA THR A 252 23.09 -11.08 6.03
C THR A 252 24.19 -11.66 6.91
N LEU A 253 24.93 -12.64 6.39
CA LEU A 253 26.06 -13.26 7.08
C LEU A 253 27.35 -12.95 6.31
N GLN A 254 28.38 -12.53 7.04
CA GLN A 254 29.72 -12.28 6.49
C GLN A 254 30.79 -12.77 7.50
N GLY A 255 31.25 -14.00 7.31
CA GLY A 255 32.16 -14.63 8.26
C GLY A 255 31.55 -14.72 9.67
N PRO A 256 32.23 -14.21 10.71
CA PRO A 256 31.72 -14.20 12.08
C PRO A 256 30.68 -13.10 12.33
N ALA A 257 30.45 -12.20 11.36
CA ALA A 257 29.52 -11.09 11.48
C ALA A 257 28.14 -11.45 10.90
N ARG A 258 27.08 -11.02 11.61
CA ARG A 258 25.70 -11.12 11.18
C ARG A 258 25.05 -9.74 11.28
N MET A 259 24.35 -9.33 10.23
CA MET A 259 23.50 -8.14 10.23
C MET A 259 22.04 -8.59 10.11
N GLU A 260 21.20 -8.07 10.99
CA GLU A 260 19.74 -8.20 10.91
C GLU A 260 19.14 -6.83 10.68
N LEU A 261 18.38 -6.70 9.61
CA LEU A 261 17.68 -5.48 9.24
C LEU A 261 16.17 -5.76 9.28
N THR A 262 15.43 -4.96 10.04
CA THR A 262 13.97 -4.97 10.04
C THR A 262 13.48 -3.63 9.49
N ILE A 263 12.74 -3.68 8.40
CA ILE A 263 12.14 -2.49 7.77
C ILE A 263 10.63 -2.62 7.94
N SER A 264 10.01 -1.62 8.56
CA SER A 264 8.56 -1.51 8.72
C SER A 264 8.08 -0.21 8.10
N ASN A 265 7.17 -0.30 7.15
CA ASN A 265 6.59 0.85 6.48
C ASN A 265 5.07 0.80 6.62
N ASN A 266 4.47 1.91 7.04
CA ASN A 266 3.04 2.12 7.08
C ASN A 266 2.68 3.28 6.16
N ARG A 267 1.71 3.10 5.29
CA ARG A 267 1.17 4.16 4.44
C ARG A 267 -0.35 4.15 4.52
N THR A 268 -0.92 5.31 4.74
CA THR A 268 -2.37 5.52 4.65
C THR A 268 -2.64 6.69 3.72
N SER A 269 -3.44 6.47 2.70
CA SER A 269 -3.94 7.50 1.80
C SER A 269 -5.46 7.61 1.93
N GLN A 270 -5.96 8.83 2.06
CA GLN A 270 -7.37 9.18 2.10
C GLN A 270 -7.70 10.06 0.90
N PHE A 271 -8.83 9.79 0.26
CA PHE A 271 -9.30 10.50 -0.92
C PHE A 271 -10.64 11.17 -0.59
N LEU A 272 -10.64 12.49 -0.56
CA LEU A 272 -11.79 13.32 -0.20
C LEU A 272 -12.26 14.09 -1.45
N ARG A 273 -13.55 14.00 -1.76
CA ARG A 273 -14.19 14.73 -2.86
C ARG A 273 -14.89 15.98 -2.36
#